data_e59d42a9d1ebade7a1b24fe26f5b2f60
#
_entry.id   e59d42a9d1ebade7a1b24fe26f5b2f60
#
_cell.length_a   1.000
_cell.length_b   1.000
_cell.length_c   1.000
_cell.angle_alpha   90.00
_cell.angle_beta   90.00
_cell.angle_gamma   90.00
#
_symmetry.space_group_name_H-M   'P 1'
#
loop_
_entity.id
_entity.type
_entity.pdbx_description
1 polymer ?
#
loop_
_entity_poly.entity_id
_entity_poly.type
_entity_poly.pdbx_seq_one_letter_code
_entity_poly.pdbx_strand_id
1 'polypeptide(L)'
;PYRRQRQMCIETAHCHGSEGHTHAHPHTHTQTKAVVNRLARAIGHLESVKRMVEDGRDCAEVLIQLAAVRSALNNTAKIILKDHIDHCLADAVETGDQQAIDELNQAIEKFMN
;
A
#
# COMPACT_ATOMS: atom_id res chain seq x y z
N PRO A 1 -24.58 -0.17 9.54
CA PRO A 1 -23.95 -0.97 8.47
C PRO A 1 -22.63 -0.39 8.02
N TYR A 2 -22.53 0.91 7.95
CA TYR A 2 -21.32 1.60 7.54
C TYR A 2 -20.14 1.32 8.47
N ARG A 3 -20.37 1.42 9.78
CA ARG A 3 -19.33 1.15 10.77
C ARG A 3 -18.92 -0.32 10.75
N ARG A 4 -19.88 -1.19 10.51
CA ARG A 4 -19.63 -2.61 10.47
C ARG A 4 -18.72 -3.00 9.31
N GLN A 5 -18.95 -2.43 8.14
CA GLN A 5 -18.11 -2.67 6.99
C GLN A 5 -16.69 -2.21 7.23
N ARG A 6 -16.54 -1.06 7.84
CA ARG A 6 -15.25 -0.50 8.15
C ARG A 6 -14.49 -1.38 9.12
N GLN A 7 -15.18 -1.90 10.12
CA GLN A 7 -14.59 -2.79 11.09
C GLN A 7 -14.16 -4.10 10.47
N MET A 8 -14.98 -4.63 9.59
CA MET A 8 -14.66 -5.86 8.88
C MET A 8 -13.43 -5.71 7.99
N CYS A 9 -13.30 -4.59 7.32
CA CYS A 9 -12.12 -4.32 6.50
C CYS A 9 -10.86 -4.26 7.34
N ILE A 10 -10.93 -3.64 8.50
CA ILE A 10 -9.79 -3.56 9.41
C ILE A 10 -9.43 -4.95 9.92
N GLU A 11 -10.40 -5.73 10.30
CA GLU A 11 -10.17 -7.08 10.79
C GLU A 11 -9.55 -7.97 9.71
N THR A 12 -10.05 -7.86 8.49
CA THR A 12 -9.51 -8.63 7.38
C THR A 12 -8.05 -8.27 7.12
N ALA A 13 -7.76 -6.99 7.11
CA ALA A 13 -6.40 -6.52 6.91
C ALA A 13 -5.48 -7.02 8.01
N HIS A 14 -5.97 -7.03 9.23
CA HIS A 14 -5.20 -7.49 10.37
C HIS A 14 -4.91 -9.00 10.26
N CYS A 15 -5.90 -9.76 9.88
CA CYS A 15 -5.74 -11.20 9.72
C CYS A 15 -4.72 -11.53 8.64
N HIS A 16 -4.80 -10.82 7.53
CA HIS A 16 -3.84 -11.04 6.46
C HIS A 16 -2.42 -10.67 6.87
N GLY A 17 -2.31 -9.63 7.67
CA GLY A 17 -1.02 -9.20 8.15
C GLY A 17 -0.34 -10.23 9.02
N SER A 18 -1.11 -11.04 9.72
CA SER A 18 -0.54 -12.01 10.62
C SER A 18 -0.04 -13.28 9.93
N GLU A 19 -0.47 -13.53 8.73
CA GLU A 19 -0.07 -14.75 8.05
C GLU A 19 1.05 -14.56 7.04
N GLY A 20 1.23 -13.34 6.59
CA GLY A 20 2.22 -13.07 5.56
C GLY A 20 3.64 -13.02 6.04
N HIS A 21 3.86 -13.21 7.32
CA HIS A 21 5.17 -12.94 7.86
C HIS A 21 6.02 -14.15 8.16
N THR A 22 5.66 -15.23 7.61
CA THR A 22 6.46 -16.43 7.77
C THR A 22 7.82 -16.30 7.09
N HIS A 23 7.99 -15.28 6.30
CA HIS A 23 9.28 -15.06 5.69
C HIS A 23 10.04 -14.07 6.52
N ALA A 24 10.74 -14.58 7.45
CA ALA A 24 11.57 -13.76 8.30
C ALA A 24 12.76 -13.27 7.51
N HIS A 25 12.55 -12.31 6.67
CA HIS A 25 13.66 -11.55 6.17
C HIS A 25 13.76 -10.34 7.07
N PRO A 26 14.82 -10.18 7.83
CA PRO A 26 15.00 -8.98 8.64
C PRO A 26 15.26 -7.82 7.69
N HIS A 27 14.21 -7.26 7.19
CA HIS A 27 14.32 -6.09 6.32
C HIS A 27 14.41 -4.84 7.17
N THR A 28 15.52 -4.17 7.07
CA THR A 28 15.66 -2.87 7.68
C THR A 28 15.24 -1.85 6.63
N HIS A 29 13.99 -1.50 6.64
CA HIS A 29 13.49 -0.47 5.73
C HIS A 29 13.57 0.88 6.42
N THR A 30 14.38 1.77 5.88
CA THR A 30 14.59 3.09 6.46
C THR A 30 13.38 3.99 6.28
N GLN A 31 12.48 3.65 5.35
CA GLN A 31 11.34 4.48 5.00
C GLN A 31 10.01 4.02 5.63
N THR A 32 10.07 3.06 6.53
CA THR A 32 8.84 2.46 7.09
C THR A 32 7.92 3.52 7.71
N LYS A 33 8.47 4.40 8.53
CA LYS A 33 7.66 5.41 9.20
C LYS A 33 7.03 6.38 8.20
N ALA A 34 7.81 6.80 7.21
CA ALA A 34 7.32 7.70 6.17
C ALA A 34 6.19 7.04 5.36
N VAL A 35 6.35 5.77 5.04
CA VAL A 35 5.35 5.01 4.29
C VAL A 35 4.06 4.88 5.11
N VAL A 36 4.18 4.52 6.39
CA VAL A 36 3.02 4.38 7.27
C VAL A 36 2.27 5.71 7.38
N ASN A 37 3.00 6.82 7.51
CA ASN A 37 2.38 8.14 7.61
C ASN A 37 1.67 8.51 6.31
N ARG A 38 2.25 8.18 5.17
CA ARG A 38 1.61 8.44 3.88
C ARG A 38 0.34 7.60 3.72
N LEU A 39 0.39 6.34 4.12
CA LEU A 39 -0.79 5.48 4.07
C LEU A 39 -1.88 5.98 5.00
N ALA A 40 -1.52 6.43 6.20
CA ALA A 40 -2.50 6.98 7.14
C ALA A 40 -3.22 8.19 6.56
N ARG A 41 -2.48 9.07 5.87
CA ARG A 41 -3.08 10.23 5.22
C ARG A 41 -4.00 9.82 4.07
N ALA A 42 -3.57 8.82 3.29
CA ALA A 42 -4.40 8.32 2.19
C ALA A 42 -5.68 7.69 2.71
N ILE A 43 -5.60 6.96 3.83
CA ILE A 43 -6.77 6.36 4.47
C ILE A 43 -7.76 7.46 4.88
N GLY A 44 -7.26 8.50 5.55
CA GLY A 44 -8.12 9.61 5.94
C GLY A 44 -8.75 10.32 4.75
N HIS A 45 -7.97 10.51 3.69
CA HIS A 45 -8.48 11.14 2.48
C HIS A 45 -9.56 10.27 1.82
N LEU A 46 -9.32 8.96 1.76
CA LEU A 46 -10.30 8.03 1.18
C LEU A 46 -11.59 8.00 1.99
N GLU A 47 -11.49 8.08 3.31
CA GLU A 47 -12.68 8.18 4.16
C GLU A 47 -13.46 9.45 3.87
N SER A 48 -12.77 10.56 3.62
CA SER A 48 -13.40 11.81 3.18
C SER A 48 -14.16 11.62 1.87
N VAL A 49 -13.54 10.94 0.91
CA VAL A 49 -14.18 10.67 -0.38
C VAL A 49 -15.43 9.82 -0.18
N LYS A 50 -15.34 8.84 0.69
CA LYS A 50 -16.49 7.99 1.02
C LYS A 50 -17.66 8.83 1.53
N ARG A 51 -17.37 9.78 2.44
CA ARG A 51 -18.40 10.67 2.96
C ARG A 51 -19.00 11.56 1.88
N MET A 52 -18.17 12.02 0.93
CA MET A 52 -18.68 12.79 -0.19
C MET A 52 -19.72 12.01 -0.98
N VAL A 53 -19.46 10.74 -1.22
CA VAL A 53 -20.40 9.86 -1.93
C VAL A 53 -21.68 9.69 -1.11
N GLU A 54 -21.54 9.46 0.18
CA GLU A 54 -22.68 9.29 1.07
C GLU A 54 -23.55 10.54 1.13
N ASP A 55 -22.92 11.72 1.06
CA ASP A 55 -23.61 13.00 1.11
C ASP A 55 -24.17 13.44 -0.25
N GLY A 56 -23.95 12.65 -1.28
CA GLY A 56 -24.47 12.97 -2.61
C GLY A 56 -23.73 14.10 -3.30
N ARG A 57 -22.44 14.29 -3.00
CA ARG A 57 -21.66 15.34 -3.63
C ARG A 57 -21.52 15.07 -5.12
N ASP A 58 -21.23 16.15 -5.85
CA ASP A 58 -21.09 16.08 -7.29
C ASP A 58 -20.04 15.05 -7.72
N CYS A 59 -20.38 14.25 -8.73
CA CYS A 59 -19.51 13.16 -9.20
C CYS A 59 -18.15 13.68 -9.67
N ALA A 60 -18.10 14.84 -10.30
CA ALA A 60 -16.84 15.40 -10.74
C ALA A 60 -15.93 15.70 -9.57
N GLU A 61 -16.48 16.26 -8.48
CA GLU A 61 -15.71 16.52 -7.27
C GLU A 61 -15.17 15.21 -6.66
N VAL A 62 -16.03 14.21 -6.61
CA VAL A 62 -15.65 12.91 -6.06
C VAL A 62 -14.51 12.30 -6.86
N LEU A 63 -14.62 12.34 -8.19
CA LEU A 63 -13.59 11.76 -9.07
C LEU A 63 -12.25 12.49 -8.94
N ILE A 64 -12.27 13.81 -8.80
CA ILE A 64 -11.05 14.58 -8.60
C ILE A 64 -10.35 14.15 -7.30
N GLN A 65 -11.12 14.03 -6.23
CA GLN A 65 -10.57 13.64 -4.94
C GLN A 65 -10.07 12.17 -4.97
N LEU A 66 -10.81 11.31 -5.64
CA LEU A 66 -10.39 9.92 -5.77
C LEU A 66 -9.10 9.81 -6.59
N ALA A 67 -8.96 10.62 -7.63
CA ALA A 67 -7.73 10.65 -8.41
C ALA A 67 -6.54 11.09 -7.55
N ALA A 68 -6.77 12.02 -6.63
CA ALA A 68 -5.72 12.46 -5.71
C ALA A 68 -5.30 11.32 -4.77
N VAL A 69 -6.26 10.54 -4.28
CA VAL A 69 -5.94 9.37 -3.44
C VAL A 69 -5.12 8.36 -4.25
N ARG A 70 -5.53 8.11 -5.47
CA ARG A 70 -4.81 7.18 -6.35
C ARG A 70 -3.36 7.63 -6.57
N SER A 71 -3.16 8.91 -6.81
CA SER A 71 -1.81 9.47 -6.99
C SER A 71 -0.97 9.32 -5.72
N ALA A 72 -1.58 9.56 -4.57
CA ALA A 72 -0.89 9.40 -3.29
C ALA A 72 -0.45 7.95 -3.07
N LEU A 73 -1.30 7.00 -3.44
CA LEU A 73 -0.97 5.58 -3.33
C LEU A 73 0.13 5.19 -4.31
N ASN A 74 0.08 5.70 -5.53
CA ASN A 74 1.15 5.46 -6.50
C ASN A 74 2.49 5.98 -6.00
N ASN A 75 2.51 7.18 -5.43
CA ASN A 75 3.74 7.75 -4.90
C ASN A 75 4.26 6.95 -3.71
N THR A 76 3.37 6.48 -2.86
CA THR A 76 3.74 5.63 -1.73
C THR A 76 4.36 4.33 -2.23
N ALA A 77 3.76 3.72 -3.24
CA ALA A 77 4.28 2.50 -3.82
C ALA A 77 5.66 2.69 -4.43
N LYS A 78 5.92 3.84 -5.03
CA LYS A 78 7.25 4.15 -5.57
C LYS A 78 8.29 4.22 -4.46
N ILE A 79 7.93 4.76 -3.30
CA ILE A 79 8.83 4.82 -2.16
C ILE A 79 9.14 3.42 -1.64
N ILE A 80 8.11 2.59 -1.54
CA ILE A 80 8.27 1.20 -1.12
C ILE A 80 9.18 0.45 -2.08
N LEU A 81 8.93 0.60 -3.37
CA LEU A 81 9.71 -0.07 -4.39
C LEU A 81 11.17 0.36 -4.34
N LYS A 82 11.43 1.66 -4.23
CA LYS A 82 12.78 2.16 -4.18
C LYS A 82 13.53 1.65 -2.94
N ASP A 83 12.86 1.66 -1.80
CA ASP A 83 13.45 1.17 -0.56
C ASP A 83 13.78 -0.32 -0.68
N HIS A 84 12.89 -1.08 -1.33
CA HIS A 84 13.09 -2.50 -1.52
C HIS A 84 14.27 -2.78 -2.47
N ILE A 85 14.37 -2.01 -3.55
CA ILE A 85 15.50 -2.14 -4.47
C ILE A 85 16.82 -1.82 -3.76
N ASP A 86 16.83 -0.75 -2.98
CA ASP A 86 18.06 -0.30 -2.31
C ASP A 86 18.55 -1.28 -1.25
N HIS A 87 17.63 -1.95 -0.54
CA HIS A 87 18.00 -2.73 0.64
C HIS A 87 17.79 -4.24 0.50
N CYS A 88 16.79 -4.65 -0.25
CA CYS A 88 16.43 -6.07 -0.33
C CYS A 88 16.88 -6.73 -1.62
N LEU A 89 16.70 -6.04 -2.74
CA LEU A 89 17.06 -6.60 -4.04
C LEU A 89 18.58 -6.76 -4.17
N ALA A 90 19.34 -5.80 -3.65
CA ALA A 90 20.79 -5.88 -3.69
C ALA A 90 21.28 -7.15 -2.97
N ASP A 91 20.71 -7.44 -1.80
CA ASP A 91 21.03 -8.65 -1.07
C ASP A 91 20.65 -9.91 -1.84
N ALA A 92 19.48 -9.89 -2.45
CA ALA A 92 18.99 -11.03 -3.22
C ALA A 92 19.91 -11.33 -4.41
N VAL A 93 20.40 -10.29 -5.06
CA VAL A 93 21.35 -10.45 -6.18
C VAL A 93 22.67 -11.03 -5.69
N GLU A 94 23.19 -10.54 -4.57
CA GLU A 94 24.45 -11.02 -4.01
C GLU A 94 24.35 -12.47 -3.57
N THR A 95 23.24 -12.87 -2.97
CA THR A 95 23.04 -14.24 -2.48
C THR A 95 22.52 -15.17 -3.55
N GLY A 96 22.16 -14.67 -4.71
CA GLY A 96 21.61 -15.46 -5.79
C GLY A 96 20.18 -15.91 -5.55
N ASP A 97 19.43 -15.18 -4.75
CA ASP A 97 18.03 -15.50 -4.45
C ASP A 97 17.13 -15.08 -5.59
N GLN A 98 17.05 -15.92 -6.60
CA GLN A 98 16.25 -15.66 -7.80
C GLN A 98 14.75 -15.56 -7.48
N GLN A 99 14.30 -16.30 -6.48
CA GLN A 99 12.89 -16.28 -6.09
C GLN A 99 12.46 -14.90 -5.59
N ALA A 100 13.30 -14.26 -4.78
CA ALA A 100 13.00 -12.91 -4.28
C ALA A 100 12.91 -11.91 -5.43
N ILE A 101 13.80 -12.04 -6.41
CA ILE A 101 13.80 -11.17 -7.58
C ILE A 101 12.52 -11.38 -8.39
N ASP A 102 12.14 -12.63 -8.61
CA ASP A 102 10.93 -12.95 -9.37
C ASP A 102 9.66 -12.45 -8.66
N GLU A 103 9.60 -12.59 -7.35
CA GLU A 103 8.47 -12.10 -6.58
C GLU A 103 8.34 -10.59 -6.68
N LEU A 104 9.46 -9.88 -6.63
CA LEU A 104 9.43 -8.42 -6.77
C LEU A 104 8.95 -8.02 -8.16
N ASN A 105 9.44 -8.69 -9.19
CA ASN A 105 9.02 -8.41 -10.55
C ASN A 105 7.52 -8.62 -10.74
N GLN A 106 6.97 -9.69 -10.15
CA GLN A 106 5.53 -9.94 -10.20
C GLN A 106 4.74 -8.86 -9.49
N ALA A 107 5.23 -8.42 -8.34
CA ALA A 107 4.57 -7.36 -7.59
C ALA A 107 4.55 -6.05 -8.38
N ILE A 108 5.66 -5.72 -9.03
CA ILE A 108 5.75 -4.52 -9.86
C ILE A 108 4.74 -4.60 -11.01
N GLU A 109 4.67 -5.74 -11.69
CA GLU A 109 3.73 -5.92 -12.79
C GLU A 109 2.28 -5.73 -12.35
N LYS A 110 1.92 -6.33 -11.23
CA LYS A 110 0.56 -6.20 -10.69
C LYS A 110 0.23 -4.77 -10.34
N PHE A 111 1.19 -4.06 -9.78
CA PHE A 111 0.94 -2.68 -9.37
C PHE A 111 0.84 -1.75 -10.57
N MET A 112 1.64 -1.99 -11.60
CA MET A 112 1.64 -1.15 -12.80
C MET A 112 0.40 -1.35 -13.67
N ASN A 113 -0.29 -2.46 -13.52
CA ASN A 113 -1.52 -2.73 -14.23
C ASN A 113 -2.72 -2.28 -13.41
#